data_a9337cef977ca143cf31656d825317fd
#
_entry.id   a9337cef977ca143cf31656d825317fd
#
_cell.length_a   1.000
_cell.length_b   1.000
_cell.length_c   1.000
_cell.angle_alpha   90.00
_cell.angle_beta   90.00
_cell.angle_gamma   90.00
#
_symmetry.space_group_name_H-M   'P 1'
#
loop_
_entity.id
_entity.type
_entity.pdbx_description
1 polymer ?
#
loop_
_entity_poly.entity_id
_entity_poly.type
_entity_poly.pdbx_seq_one_letter_code
_entity_poly.pdbx_strand_id
1 'polypeptide(L)'
;TDVMSHVYAYGVQCPKAKGIIHLGATSCYVGDNTDIIVMTEALKLVRKKLINVMKELADFADKYKAQPTLAFTHFQPAQPTTVGKRATLWLQEFSLDLEDLDHVLGTMKLLGSKGTTGTQASFLELFNGDQETIDKIDPMIAEKMGFKACYPVSGQTYSRKVDTRAVSYTHLTLPTT
;
A
#
# COMPACT_ATOMS: atom_id res chain seq x y z
N THR A 1 -14.80 -22.80 3.33
CA THR A 1 -14.38 -21.41 3.13
C THR A 1 -13.66 -21.28 1.79
N ASP A 2 -13.64 -20.08 1.20
CA ASP A 2 -13.04 -19.84 -0.12
C ASP A 2 -11.55 -20.22 -0.14
N VAL A 3 -10.79 -19.85 0.89
CA VAL A 3 -9.37 -20.19 1.02
C VAL A 3 -9.16 -21.72 1.00
N MET A 4 -9.96 -22.46 1.75
CA MET A 4 -9.82 -23.92 1.81
C MET A 4 -10.19 -24.59 0.49
N SER A 5 -11.15 -24.04 -0.27
CA SER A 5 -11.47 -24.51 -1.61
C SER A 5 -10.30 -24.30 -2.58
N HIS A 6 -9.62 -23.16 -2.49
CA HIS A 6 -8.42 -22.90 -3.28
C HIS A 6 -7.23 -23.79 -2.87
N VAL A 7 -7.03 -24.01 -1.59
CA VAL A 7 -6.02 -24.95 -1.07
C VAL A 7 -6.27 -26.37 -1.60
N TYR A 8 -7.53 -26.81 -1.60
CA TYR A 8 -7.90 -28.11 -2.16
C TYR A 8 -7.61 -28.18 -3.67
N ALA A 9 -8.08 -27.20 -4.44
CA ALA A 9 -7.87 -27.14 -5.89
C ALA A 9 -6.38 -27.11 -6.26
N TYR A 10 -5.58 -26.34 -5.50
CA TYR A 10 -4.14 -26.31 -5.66
C TYR A 10 -3.52 -27.69 -5.35
N GLY A 11 -3.94 -28.33 -4.27
CA GLY A 11 -3.45 -29.64 -3.88
C GLY A 11 -3.75 -30.74 -4.88
N VAL A 12 -4.84 -30.64 -5.66
CA VAL A 12 -5.14 -31.55 -6.77
C VAL A 12 -4.12 -31.41 -7.90
N GLN A 13 -3.71 -30.17 -8.21
CA GLN A 13 -2.73 -29.88 -9.26
C GLN A 13 -1.29 -30.09 -8.80
N CYS A 14 -1.01 -29.90 -7.51
CA CYS A 14 0.31 -30.03 -6.89
C CYS A 14 0.28 -31.03 -5.71
N PRO A 15 0.18 -32.33 -5.94
CA PRO A 15 0.03 -33.33 -4.88
C PRO A 15 1.17 -33.28 -3.83
N LYS A 16 2.38 -32.95 -4.24
CA LYS A 16 3.54 -32.87 -3.34
C LYS A 16 3.42 -31.73 -2.32
N ALA A 17 2.71 -30.65 -2.65
CA ALA A 17 2.50 -29.50 -1.76
C ALA A 17 1.21 -29.62 -0.93
N LYS A 18 0.31 -30.54 -1.27
CA LYS A 18 -1.02 -30.68 -0.68
C LYS A 18 -1.00 -30.74 0.85
N GLY A 19 -0.01 -31.42 1.44
CA GLY A 19 0.07 -31.60 2.89
C GLY A 19 0.67 -30.43 3.65
N ILE A 20 1.33 -29.49 2.98
CA ILE A 20 2.14 -28.44 3.63
C ILE A 20 1.71 -27.02 3.28
N ILE A 21 0.98 -26.81 2.17
CA ILE A 21 0.70 -25.46 1.64
C ILE A 21 -0.06 -24.56 2.62
N HIS A 22 -0.84 -25.12 3.53
CA HIS A 22 -1.60 -24.37 4.53
C HIS A 22 -1.31 -24.81 5.97
N LEU A 23 -0.20 -25.52 6.17
CA LEU A 23 0.18 -26.05 7.47
C LEU A 23 0.55 -24.91 8.43
N GLY A 24 -0.04 -24.94 9.64
CA GLY A 24 0.17 -23.91 10.66
C GLY A 24 -0.47 -22.54 10.38
N ALA A 25 -1.03 -22.32 9.19
CA ALA A 25 -1.60 -21.04 8.78
C ALA A 25 -3.13 -21.01 9.02
N THR A 26 -3.66 -19.78 9.12
CA THR A 26 -5.10 -19.50 9.08
C THR A 26 -5.50 -18.93 7.71
N SER A 27 -6.79 -18.90 7.40
CA SER A 27 -7.30 -18.29 6.17
C SER A 27 -6.88 -16.83 6.00
N CYS A 28 -6.78 -16.08 7.10
CA CYS A 28 -6.32 -14.70 7.09
C CYS A 28 -4.84 -14.53 6.70
N TYR A 29 -4.02 -15.58 6.83
CA TYR A 29 -2.68 -15.57 6.26
C TYR A 29 -2.71 -15.31 4.76
N VAL A 30 -3.60 -15.99 4.05
CA VAL A 30 -3.77 -15.81 2.60
C VAL A 30 -4.46 -14.48 2.30
N GLY A 31 -5.65 -14.25 2.87
CA GLY A 31 -6.46 -13.07 2.58
C GLY A 31 -5.75 -11.76 2.90
N ASP A 32 -5.34 -11.57 4.13
CA ASP A 32 -4.78 -10.31 4.61
C ASP A 32 -3.41 -9.97 3.98
N ASN A 33 -2.53 -10.95 3.79
CA ASN A 33 -1.28 -10.69 3.06
C ASN A 33 -1.55 -10.35 1.59
N THR A 34 -2.51 -11.02 0.96
CA THR A 34 -2.92 -10.71 -0.42
C THR A 34 -3.47 -9.29 -0.53
N ASP A 35 -4.34 -8.87 0.40
CA ASP A 35 -4.89 -7.52 0.43
C ASP A 35 -3.78 -6.46 0.51
N ILE A 36 -2.78 -6.66 1.37
CA ILE A 36 -1.64 -5.74 1.48
C ILE A 36 -0.82 -5.71 0.19
N ILE A 37 -0.59 -6.85 -0.46
CA ILE A 37 0.13 -6.92 -1.74
C ILE A 37 -0.64 -6.15 -2.82
N VAL A 38 -1.95 -6.42 -2.96
CA VAL A 38 -2.80 -5.79 -3.97
C VAL A 38 -2.91 -4.27 -3.73
N MET A 39 -3.11 -3.84 -2.48
CA MET A 39 -3.09 -2.41 -2.12
C MET A 39 -1.75 -1.75 -2.48
N THR A 40 -0.65 -2.40 -2.17
CA THR A 40 0.69 -1.87 -2.50
C THR A 40 0.87 -1.70 -4.01
N GLU A 41 0.46 -2.66 -4.81
CA GLU A 41 0.54 -2.57 -6.28
C GLU A 41 -0.42 -1.49 -6.83
N ALA A 42 -1.61 -1.37 -6.27
CA ALA A 42 -2.55 -0.30 -6.62
C ALA A 42 -1.98 1.09 -6.32
N LEU A 43 -1.37 1.28 -5.15
CA LEU A 43 -0.72 2.54 -4.77
C LEU A 43 0.47 2.86 -5.69
N LYS A 44 1.27 1.88 -6.09
CA LYS A 44 2.34 2.07 -7.10
C LYS A 44 1.78 2.54 -8.45
N LEU A 45 0.64 2.02 -8.86
CA LEU A 45 -0.03 2.45 -10.10
C LEU A 45 -0.52 3.90 -9.97
N VAL A 46 -1.13 4.28 -8.85
CA VAL A 46 -1.55 5.66 -8.56
C VAL A 46 -0.35 6.59 -8.59
N ARG A 47 0.75 6.23 -7.92
CA ARG A 47 2.02 6.96 -7.93
C ARG A 47 2.52 7.25 -9.35
N LYS A 48 2.54 6.23 -10.20
CA LYS A 48 2.96 6.38 -11.60
C LYS A 48 2.08 7.38 -12.36
N LYS A 49 0.77 7.32 -12.16
CA LYS A 49 -0.17 8.26 -12.81
C LYS A 49 0.00 9.67 -12.27
N LEU A 50 0.20 9.85 -10.96
CA LEU A 50 0.45 11.14 -10.33
C LEU A 50 1.71 11.80 -10.88
N ILE A 51 2.83 11.08 -10.98
CA ILE A 51 4.07 11.59 -11.57
C ILE A 51 3.85 12.05 -13.03
N ASN A 52 3.07 11.30 -13.81
CA ASN A 52 2.77 11.72 -15.18
C ASN A 52 1.99 13.03 -15.22
N VAL A 53 0.96 13.20 -14.37
CA VAL A 53 0.21 14.46 -14.27
C VAL A 53 1.11 15.61 -13.83
N MET A 54 1.97 15.39 -12.85
CA MET A 54 2.92 16.39 -12.37
C MET A 54 3.86 16.84 -13.50
N LYS A 55 4.34 15.89 -14.31
CA LYS A 55 5.19 16.22 -15.47
C LYS A 55 4.45 17.11 -16.47
N GLU A 56 3.25 16.75 -16.86
CA GLU A 56 2.45 17.55 -17.80
C GLU A 56 2.14 18.95 -17.24
N LEU A 57 1.87 19.06 -15.93
CA LEU A 57 1.67 20.36 -15.28
C LEU A 57 2.96 21.19 -15.22
N ALA A 58 4.11 20.57 -15.00
CA ALA A 58 5.39 21.28 -15.01
C ALA A 58 5.72 21.82 -16.39
N ASP A 59 5.53 21.01 -17.44
CA ASP A 59 5.72 21.42 -18.84
C ASP A 59 4.75 22.56 -19.22
N PHE A 60 3.49 22.47 -18.79
CA PHE A 60 2.49 23.53 -18.98
C PHE A 60 2.89 24.81 -18.22
N ALA A 61 3.32 24.70 -16.96
CA ALA A 61 3.72 25.85 -16.16
C ALA A 61 4.91 26.58 -16.78
N ASP A 62 5.91 25.84 -17.24
CA ASP A 62 7.07 26.43 -17.93
C ASP A 62 6.67 27.11 -19.22
N LYS A 63 5.83 26.49 -20.05
CA LYS A 63 5.35 27.07 -21.31
C LYS A 63 4.62 28.39 -21.12
N TYR A 64 3.82 28.52 -20.05
CA TYR A 64 2.96 29.69 -19.81
C TYR A 64 3.44 30.56 -18.65
N LYS A 65 4.69 30.44 -18.22
CA LYS A 65 5.28 31.20 -17.11
C LYS A 65 5.25 32.72 -17.31
N ALA A 66 5.30 33.18 -18.57
CA ALA A 66 5.27 34.62 -18.92
C ALA A 66 3.88 35.10 -19.36
N GLN A 67 2.87 34.21 -19.45
CA GLN A 67 1.52 34.59 -19.89
C GLN A 67 0.77 35.27 -18.74
N PRO A 68 0.47 36.58 -18.85
CA PRO A 68 -0.22 37.29 -17.78
C PRO A 68 -1.69 36.89 -17.68
N THR A 69 -2.20 36.90 -16.46
CA THR A 69 -3.61 36.71 -16.15
C THR A 69 -3.98 37.41 -14.88
N LEU A 70 -5.27 37.71 -14.69
CA LEU A 70 -5.77 38.35 -13.48
C LEU A 70 -6.05 37.30 -12.41
N ALA A 71 -5.51 37.52 -11.21
CA ALA A 71 -5.88 36.73 -10.04
C ALA A 71 -7.07 37.37 -9.32
N PHE A 72 -7.86 36.53 -8.68
CA PHE A 72 -9.04 36.88 -7.89
C PHE A 72 -8.85 36.44 -6.44
N THR A 73 -9.35 37.23 -5.51
CA THR A 73 -9.53 36.89 -4.10
C THR A 73 -10.94 37.32 -3.68
N HIS A 74 -11.62 36.50 -2.87
CA HIS A 74 -12.99 36.83 -2.42
C HIS A 74 -13.94 37.15 -3.59
N PHE A 75 -13.82 36.45 -4.72
CA PHE A 75 -14.58 36.68 -5.96
C PHE A 75 -14.41 38.06 -6.57
N GLN A 76 -13.36 38.78 -6.21
CA GLN A 76 -13.04 40.13 -6.73
C GLN A 76 -11.67 40.11 -7.43
N PRO A 77 -11.50 40.95 -8.48
CA PRO A 77 -10.19 41.15 -9.08
C PRO A 77 -9.18 41.66 -8.03
N ALA A 78 -8.01 40.98 -7.99
CA ALA A 78 -6.94 41.32 -7.06
C ALA A 78 -5.71 41.88 -7.81
N GLN A 79 -4.79 40.98 -8.15
CA GLN A 79 -3.51 41.38 -8.75
C GLN A 79 -3.20 40.54 -10.00
N PRO A 80 -2.40 41.08 -10.93
CA PRO A 80 -1.85 40.29 -12.04
C PRO A 80 -0.98 39.14 -11.53
N THR A 81 -1.06 38.02 -12.20
CA THR A 81 -0.22 36.85 -12.02
C THR A 81 0.06 36.24 -13.40
N THR A 82 0.58 35.00 -13.45
CA THR A 82 0.74 34.31 -14.73
C THR A 82 -0.02 32.96 -14.74
N VAL A 83 -0.36 32.50 -15.92
CA VAL A 83 -0.99 31.19 -16.11
C VAL A 83 -0.10 30.07 -15.61
N GLY A 84 1.20 30.13 -15.90
CA GLY A 84 2.17 29.17 -15.39
C GLY A 84 2.23 29.13 -13.87
N LYS A 85 2.26 30.30 -13.19
CA LYS A 85 2.22 30.38 -11.72
C LYS A 85 0.95 29.72 -11.15
N ARG A 86 -0.18 29.86 -11.79
CA ARG A 86 -1.43 29.21 -11.35
C ARG A 86 -1.32 27.67 -11.43
N ALA A 87 -0.70 27.15 -12.48
CA ALA A 87 -0.45 25.71 -12.61
C ALA A 87 0.53 25.17 -11.54
N THR A 88 1.51 25.98 -11.11
CA THR A 88 2.44 25.57 -10.05
C THR A 88 1.77 25.41 -8.68
N LEU A 89 0.63 26.03 -8.43
CA LEU A 89 -0.13 25.78 -7.20
C LEU A 89 -0.64 24.34 -7.16
N TRP A 90 -1.24 23.87 -8.25
CA TRP A 90 -1.68 22.46 -8.34
C TRP A 90 -0.51 21.48 -8.31
N LEU A 91 0.60 21.85 -8.97
CA LEU A 91 1.81 21.02 -8.94
C LEU A 91 2.35 20.86 -7.51
N GLN A 92 2.30 21.93 -6.71
CA GLN A 92 2.71 21.89 -5.30
C GLN A 92 1.81 20.96 -4.47
N GLU A 93 0.48 21.00 -4.65
CA GLU A 93 -0.44 20.10 -3.97
C GLU A 93 -0.14 18.65 -4.33
N PHE A 94 0.03 18.34 -5.61
CA PHE A 94 0.42 16.98 -6.02
C PHE A 94 1.82 16.56 -5.53
N SER A 95 2.72 17.49 -5.27
CA SER A 95 4.02 17.17 -4.66
C SER A 95 3.85 16.70 -3.22
N LEU A 96 2.99 17.36 -2.44
CA LEU A 96 2.64 16.93 -1.09
C LEU A 96 1.93 15.56 -1.10
N ASP A 97 0.97 15.36 -2.00
CA ASP A 97 0.31 14.07 -2.19
C ASP A 97 1.33 12.95 -2.51
N LEU A 98 2.34 13.23 -3.34
CA LEU A 98 3.38 12.27 -3.69
C LEU A 98 4.26 11.91 -2.48
N GLU A 99 4.63 12.88 -1.66
CA GLU A 99 5.39 12.66 -0.42
C GLU A 99 4.63 11.74 0.54
N ASP A 100 3.34 12.01 0.74
CA ASP A 100 2.47 11.20 1.59
C ASP A 100 2.31 9.78 1.04
N LEU A 101 2.08 9.64 -0.26
CA LEU A 101 1.96 8.35 -0.94
C LEU A 101 3.25 7.53 -0.80
N ASP A 102 4.41 8.16 -0.99
CA ASP A 102 5.71 7.50 -0.83
C ASP A 102 5.96 7.08 0.63
N HIS A 103 5.51 7.89 1.60
CA HIS A 103 5.54 7.51 3.01
C HIS A 103 4.69 6.26 3.28
N VAL A 104 3.48 6.19 2.77
CA VAL A 104 2.61 5.00 2.93
C VAL A 104 3.25 3.78 2.30
N LEU A 105 3.67 3.86 1.04
CA LEU A 105 4.35 2.77 0.34
C LEU A 105 5.60 2.29 1.10
N GLY A 106 6.38 3.22 1.65
CA GLY A 106 7.58 2.92 2.42
C GLY A 106 7.34 2.25 3.77
N THR A 107 6.12 2.35 4.30
CA THR A 107 5.74 1.83 5.62
C THR A 107 4.82 0.61 5.58
N MET A 108 4.39 0.18 4.38
CA MET A 108 3.58 -1.04 4.21
C MET A 108 4.34 -2.28 4.71
N LYS A 109 3.67 -3.10 5.49
CA LYS A 109 4.19 -4.36 6.04
C LYS A 109 3.16 -5.46 5.85
N LEU A 110 3.61 -6.69 5.69
CA LEU A 110 2.73 -7.86 5.64
C LEU A 110 2.16 -8.19 7.04
N LEU A 111 1.06 -8.93 7.06
CA LEU A 111 0.57 -9.56 8.30
C LEU A 111 1.60 -10.57 8.83
N GLY A 112 2.26 -11.29 7.92
CA GLY A 112 3.09 -12.43 8.24
C GLY A 112 2.26 -13.71 8.41
N SER A 113 2.82 -14.71 9.06
CA SER A 113 2.14 -15.98 9.33
C SER A 113 1.86 -16.14 10.82
N LYS A 114 0.63 -15.84 11.20
CA LYS A 114 0.12 -15.94 12.57
C LYS A 114 -1.19 -16.75 12.57
N GLY A 115 -1.45 -17.40 13.69
CA GLY A 115 -2.64 -18.24 13.88
C GLY A 115 -3.92 -17.44 14.09
N THR A 116 -4.98 -18.15 14.44
CA THR A 116 -6.35 -17.60 14.60
C THR A 116 -6.48 -16.52 15.67
N THR A 117 -5.52 -16.40 16.57
CA THR A 117 -5.47 -15.38 17.63
C THR A 117 -4.29 -14.43 17.49
N GLY A 118 -3.58 -14.48 16.38
CA GLY A 118 -2.40 -13.65 16.14
C GLY A 118 -1.12 -14.15 16.80
N THR A 119 -1.10 -15.42 17.23
CA THR A 119 0.07 -16.07 17.80
C THR A 119 0.71 -17.03 16.82
N GLN A 120 1.92 -17.49 17.11
CA GLN A 120 2.61 -18.53 16.33
C GLN A 120 2.63 -19.88 17.08
N ALA A 121 1.66 -20.12 17.99
CA ALA A 121 1.59 -21.33 18.79
C ALA A 121 1.52 -22.62 17.95
N SER A 122 0.83 -22.59 16.80
CA SER A 122 0.79 -23.75 15.89
C SER A 122 2.15 -24.09 15.31
N PHE A 123 2.98 -23.09 15.04
CA PHE A 123 4.36 -23.31 14.58
C PHE A 123 5.25 -23.79 15.73
N LEU A 124 5.02 -23.29 16.95
CA LEU A 124 5.75 -23.77 18.12
C LEU A 124 5.54 -25.27 18.35
N GLU A 125 4.31 -25.75 18.15
CA GLU A 125 3.98 -27.17 18.17
C GLU A 125 4.65 -27.94 17.03
N LEU A 126 4.56 -27.42 15.79
CA LEU A 126 5.14 -28.05 14.60
C LEU A 126 6.67 -28.19 14.67
N PHE A 127 7.34 -27.23 15.28
CA PHE A 127 8.80 -27.20 15.41
C PHE A 127 9.31 -27.68 16.78
N ASN A 128 8.46 -28.38 17.55
CA ASN A 128 8.82 -28.95 18.86
C ASN A 128 9.44 -27.93 19.82
N GLY A 129 8.97 -26.70 19.83
CA GLY A 129 9.45 -25.63 20.72
C GLY A 129 10.66 -24.86 20.20
N ASP A 130 11.12 -25.06 18.97
CA ASP A 130 12.26 -24.32 18.40
C ASP A 130 11.86 -22.88 18.03
N GLN A 131 11.99 -21.99 19.03
CA GLN A 131 11.67 -20.57 18.88
C GLN A 131 12.57 -19.86 17.85
N GLU A 132 13.84 -20.25 17.75
CA GLU A 132 14.78 -19.63 16.80
C GLU A 132 14.35 -19.83 15.33
N THR A 133 13.84 -21.01 15.02
CA THR A 133 13.29 -21.31 13.69
C THR A 133 11.99 -20.53 13.44
N ILE A 134 11.14 -20.39 14.47
CA ILE A 134 9.86 -19.67 14.35
C ILE A 134 10.11 -18.16 14.11
N ASP A 135 11.07 -17.58 14.78
CA ASP A 135 11.42 -16.14 14.63
C ASP A 135 11.88 -15.79 13.20
N LYS A 136 12.29 -16.78 12.41
CA LYS A 136 12.69 -16.61 11.01
C LYS A 136 11.51 -16.62 10.02
N ILE A 137 10.32 -17.11 10.43
CA ILE A 137 9.18 -17.28 9.52
C ILE A 137 8.74 -15.95 8.89
N ASP A 138 8.41 -14.99 9.71
CA ASP A 138 7.90 -13.68 9.23
C ASP A 138 8.96 -12.92 8.40
N PRO A 139 10.24 -12.82 8.80
CA PRO A 139 11.28 -12.27 7.95
C PRO A 139 11.40 -12.96 6.58
N MET A 140 11.36 -14.29 6.53
CA MET A 140 11.42 -15.04 5.27
C MET A 140 10.21 -14.79 4.38
N ILE A 141 9.01 -14.67 4.97
CA ILE A 141 7.79 -14.33 4.23
C ILE A 141 7.91 -12.94 3.63
N ALA A 142 8.33 -11.96 4.43
CA ALA A 142 8.52 -10.59 3.97
C ALA A 142 9.51 -10.52 2.80
N GLU A 143 10.68 -11.14 2.94
CA GLU A 143 11.70 -11.19 1.90
C GLU A 143 11.17 -11.83 0.60
N LYS A 144 10.55 -13.01 0.70
CA LYS A 144 10.01 -13.73 -0.47
C LYS A 144 8.89 -12.97 -1.20
N MET A 145 8.14 -12.14 -0.49
CA MET A 145 7.05 -11.32 -1.04
C MET A 145 7.49 -9.89 -1.39
N GLY A 146 8.77 -9.56 -1.24
CA GLY A 146 9.33 -8.26 -1.60
C GLY A 146 8.99 -7.12 -0.63
N PHE A 147 8.70 -7.43 0.63
CA PHE A 147 8.42 -6.47 1.68
C PHE A 147 9.58 -6.37 2.68
N LYS A 148 9.67 -5.24 3.36
CA LYS A 148 10.74 -5.00 4.35
C LYS A 148 10.54 -5.76 5.66
N ALA A 149 9.29 -6.00 6.04
CA ALA A 149 8.95 -6.65 7.32
C ALA A 149 7.48 -7.09 7.36
N CYS A 150 7.15 -7.87 8.38
CA CYS A 150 5.79 -8.12 8.84
C CYS A 150 5.46 -7.25 10.07
N TYR A 151 4.17 -7.06 10.35
CA TYR A 151 3.73 -6.46 11.61
C TYR A 151 4.09 -7.39 12.77
N PRO A 152 4.75 -6.88 13.82
CA PRO A 152 5.19 -7.75 14.93
C PRO A 152 4.02 -8.27 15.77
N VAL A 153 2.93 -7.51 15.83
CA VAL A 153 1.73 -7.83 16.60
C VAL A 153 0.50 -7.68 15.73
N SER A 154 -0.38 -8.67 15.79
CA SER A 154 -1.70 -8.63 15.16
C SER A 154 -2.69 -9.50 15.94
N GLY A 155 -3.98 -9.39 15.64
CA GLY A 155 -4.93 -10.45 15.94
C GLY A 155 -4.91 -11.52 14.84
N GLN A 156 -6.05 -12.13 14.57
CA GLN A 156 -6.20 -12.99 13.40
C GLN A 156 -5.97 -12.24 12.09
N THR A 157 -6.35 -10.95 12.07
CA THR A 157 -6.20 -10.02 10.95
C THR A 157 -5.24 -8.90 11.30
N TYR A 158 -4.70 -8.20 10.30
CA TYR A 158 -3.96 -6.96 10.52
C TYR A 158 -4.91 -5.82 10.96
N SER A 159 -4.35 -4.77 11.55
CA SER A 159 -5.12 -3.58 11.95
C SER A 159 -5.74 -2.88 10.73
N ARG A 160 -7.05 -2.67 10.72
CA ARG A 160 -7.76 -1.96 9.64
C ARG A 160 -7.35 -0.48 9.48
N LYS A 161 -6.54 0.05 10.39
CA LYS A 161 -5.82 1.32 10.16
C LYS A 161 -4.89 1.28 8.95
N VAL A 162 -4.40 0.10 8.56
CA VAL A 162 -3.58 -0.05 7.34
C VAL A 162 -4.42 0.29 6.12
N ASP A 163 -5.64 -0.24 6.03
CA ASP A 163 -6.58 0.06 4.95
C ASP A 163 -6.90 1.56 4.90
N THR A 164 -7.21 2.15 6.06
CA THR A 164 -7.51 3.58 6.16
C THR A 164 -6.35 4.43 5.67
N ARG A 165 -5.11 4.07 6.01
CA ARG A 165 -3.91 4.78 5.52
C ARG A 165 -3.77 4.67 4.01
N ALA A 166 -3.97 3.48 3.44
CA ALA A 166 -3.90 3.29 2.00
C ALA A 166 -5.02 4.06 1.26
N VAL A 167 -6.26 4.02 1.78
CA VAL A 167 -7.42 4.67 1.16
C VAL A 167 -7.34 6.19 1.24
N SER A 168 -6.91 6.79 2.36
CA SER A 168 -6.83 8.25 2.51
C SER A 168 -5.94 8.91 1.47
N TYR A 169 -4.92 8.22 0.95
CA TYR A 169 -4.02 8.73 -0.09
C TYR A 169 -4.45 8.40 -1.52
N THR A 170 -5.47 7.58 -1.71
CA THR A 170 -6.08 7.38 -3.02
C THR A 170 -7.15 8.42 -3.36
N HIS A 171 -7.63 9.16 -2.37
CA HIS A 171 -8.53 10.29 -2.53
C HIS A 171 -7.74 11.59 -2.66
N LEU A 172 -7.04 11.76 -3.78
CA LEU A 172 -6.37 13.01 -4.12
C LEU A 172 -7.44 14.09 -4.33
N THR A 173 -7.55 14.99 -3.39
CA THR A 173 -8.48 16.12 -3.51
C THR A 173 -7.76 17.30 -4.11
N LEU A 174 -8.18 17.73 -5.31
CA LEU A 174 -7.83 19.05 -5.79
C LEU A 174 -8.43 20.10 -4.83
N PRO A 175 -7.69 21.18 -4.49
CA PRO A 175 -8.23 22.22 -3.65
C PRO A 175 -9.50 22.77 -4.29
N THR A 176 -10.60 22.69 -3.57
CA THR A 176 -11.83 23.41 -3.91
C THR A 176 -11.60 24.86 -3.59
N THR A 177 -11.32 25.66 -4.58
CA THR A 177 -11.27 27.13 -4.47
C THR A 177 -12.66 27.72 -4.39
#